data_796060a62fd7fee6b901116a849b3f26
#
_entry.id   796060a62fd7fee6b901116a849b3f26
#
_cell.length_a   1.000
_cell.length_b   1.000
_cell.length_c   1.000
_cell.angle_alpha   90.00
_cell.angle_beta   90.00
_cell.angle_gamma   90.00
#
_symmetry.space_group_name_H-M   'P 1'
#
loop_
_entity.id
_entity.type
_entity.pdbx_description
1 polymer ?
#
loop_
_entity_poly.entity_id
_entity_poly.type
_entity_poly.pdbx_seq_one_letter_code
_entity_poly.pdbx_strand_id
1 'polypeptide(L)'
;MKNITWMAIILSLSFPPAMAQKLDSILSRSNLSFSYGVSHDFRSYDPIPRDYYFEMRSWGEGFGFEYLYRPAGKNEFGFGFSKQVNSEDYTAVKQFSDTGIVFEDYRIRKTKNFHYFVFKRHFIEEKLIGSVGLYNLRSRNPYVGIYWENLDRTVILLHDAPVNSDFGAFVGLEYYHSLRENFQVGLRTRLFYTNGYAEPFESFEFTPVLRFNLK
;
A
#
# COMPACT_ATOMS: atom_id res chain seq x y z
N MET A 1 13.27 -17.93 -20.75
CA MET A 1 12.34 -18.98 -20.31
C MET A 1 12.98 -20.30 -19.90
N LYS A 2 14.14 -20.70 -20.42
CA LYS A 2 14.80 -21.99 -20.09
C LYS A 2 15.29 -22.12 -18.63
N ASN A 3 15.58 -21.04 -17.93
CA ASN A 3 16.17 -21.09 -16.56
C ASN A 3 15.13 -21.36 -15.45
N ILE A 4 13.84 -21.06 -15.68
CA ILE A 4 12.78 -21.29 -14.69
C ILE A 4 12.44 -22.77 -14.60
N THR A 5 12.51 -23.48 -15.73
CA THR A 5 12.24 -24.93 -15.79
C THR A 5 13.27 -25.74 -15.01
N TRP A 6 14.55 -25.36 -15.07
CA TRP A 6 15.62 -26.03 -14.32
C TRP A 6 15.52 -25.79 -12.81
N MET A 7 15.10 -24.58 -12.37
CA MET A 7 14.90 -24.29 -10.95
C MET A 7 13.75 -25.09 -10.35
N ALA A 8 12.67 -25.29 -11.11
CA ALA A 8 11.54 -26.13 -10.71
C ALA A 8 11.93 -27.62 -10.62
N ILE A 9 12.76 -28.11 -11.54
CA ILE A 9 13.24 -29.51 -11.56
C ILE A 9 14.22 -29.73 -10.38
N ILE A 10 15.12 -28.82 -10.08
CA ILE A 10 16.05 -28.94 -8.95
C ILE A 10 15.30 -28.91 -7.61
N LEU A 11 14.28 -28.08 -7.47
CA LEU A 11 13.42 -28.05 -6.28
C LEU A 11 12.63 -29.35 -6.11
N SER A 12 12.15 -29.95 -7.19
CA SER A 12 11.36 -31.21 -7.12
C SER A 12 12.21 -32.43 -6.77
N LEU A 13 13.50 -32.43 -7.12
CA LEU A 13 14.45 -33.54 -6.82
C LEU A 13 15.02 -33.50 -5.41
N SER A 14 14.86 -32.35 -4.68
CA SER A 14 15.48 -32.17 -3.38
C SER A 14 14.57 -32.47 -2.19
N PHE A 15 13.28 -32.74 -2.40
CA PHE A 15 12.34 -32.99 -1.32
C PHE A 15 11.98 -34.47 -1.19
N PRO A 16 12.01 -35.05 0.01
CA PRO A 16 11.51 -36.40 0.24
C PRO A 16 10.00 -36.44 -0.09
N PRO A 17 9.47 -37.58 -0.60
CA PRO A 17 8.09 -37.70 -1.08
C PRO A 17 7.02 -37.32 -0.02
N ALA A 18 7.31 -37.54 1.27
CA ALA A 18 6.44 -37.09 2.34
C ALA A 18 6.36 -35.56 2.48
N MET A 19 7.42 -34.83 2.17
CA MET A 19 7.40 -33.36 2.09
C MET A 19 6.66 -32.88 0.86
N ALA A 20 6.77 -33.55 -0.28
CA ALA A 20 6.06 -33.19 -1.49
C ALA A 20 4.53 -33.30 -1.30
N GLN A 21 4.03 -34.41 -0.70
CA GLN A 21 2.62 -34.56 -0.39
C GLN A 21 2.11 -33.50 0.60
N LYS A 22 2.91 -33.13 1.59
CA LYS A 22 2.56 -32.08 2.54
C LYS A 22 2.54 -30.70 1.87
N LEU A 23 3.47 -30.45 0.95
CA LEU A 23 3.53 -29.22 0.16
C LEU A 23 2.31 -29.09 -0.75
N ASP A 24 1.92 -30.17 -1.46
CA ASP A 24 0.72 -30.18 -2.31
C ASP A 24 -0.55 -29.91 -1.51
N SER A 25 -0.67 -30.48 -0.30
CA SER A 25 -1.80 -30.23 0.58
C SER A 25 -1.86 -28.78 1.10
N ILE A 26 -0.72 -28.11 1.26
CA ILE A 26 -0.64 -26.69 1.62
C ILE A 26 -0.98 -25.83 0.40
N LEU A 27 -0.39 -26.09 -0.75
CA LEU A 27 -0.62 -25.34 -1.97
C LEU A 27 -2.09 -25.38 -2.40
N SER A 28 -2.73 -26.56 -2.33
CA SER A 28 -4.16 -26.72 -2.65
C SER A 28 -5.12 -25.93 -1.77
N ARG A 29 -4.63 -25.43 -0.63
CA ARG A 29 -5.37 -24.58 0.31
C ARG A 29 -4.87 -23.12 0.30
N SER A 30 -4.01 -22.77 -0.61
CA SER A 30 -3.39 -21.46 -0.67
C SER A 30 -3.93 -20.63 -1.83
N ASN A 31 -3.91 -19.32 -1.63
CA ASN A 31 -4.35 -18.36 -2.61
C ASN A 31 -3.30 -17.25 -2.75
N LEU A 32 -3.15 -16.75 -3.97
CA LEU A 32 -2.41 -15.53 -4.27
C LEU A 32 -3.38 -14.45 -4.69
N SER A 33 -3.21 -13.23 -4.21
CA SER A 33 -3.99 -12.10 -4.68
C SER A 33 -3.11 -10.92 -5.04
N PHE A 34 -3.49 -10.23 -6.11
CA PHE A 34 -2.88 -9.01 -6.60
C PHE A 34 -3.94 -7.93 -6.64
N SER A 35 -3.59 -6.73 -6.21
CA SER A 35 -4.48 -5.58 -6.25
C SER A 35 -3.78 -4.37 -6.83
N TYR A 36 -4.53 -3.56 -7.57
CA TYR A 36 -4.10 -2.26 -8.06
C TYR A 36 -5.31 -1.33 -8.11
N GLY A 37 -5.16 -0.11 -7.63
CA GLY A 37 -6.26 0.85 -7.62
C GLY A 37 -5.90 2.16 -6.96
N VAL A 38 -6.86 2.79 -6.32
CA VAL A 38 -6.71 4.10 -5.71
C VAL A 38 -6.49 4.00 -4.21
N SER A 39 -5.68 4.92 -3.69
CA SER A 39 -5.49 5.13 -2.26
C SER A 39 -5.75 6.58 -1.90
N HIS A 40 -6.19 6.81 -0.68
CA HIS A 40 -6.37 8.15 -0.10
C HIS A 40 -5.52 8.24 1.17
N ASP A 41 -4.69 9.27 1.26
CA ASP A 41 -3.89 9.56 2.42
C ASP A 41 -4.66 10.55 3.31
N PHE A 42 -4.97 10.17 4.55
CA PHE A 42 -5.62 11.05 5.53
C PHE A 42 -4.63 11.96 6.26
N ARG A 43 -3.36 11.63 6.21
CA ARG A 43 -2.33 12.45 6.86
C ARG A 43 -1.86 13.54 5.90
N SER A 44 -2.53 14.67 5.97
CA SER A 44 -1.98 15.90 5.43
C SER A 44 -0.97 16.43 6.44
N TYR A 45 0.31 16.29 6.14
CA TYR A 45 1.33 17.06 6.85
C TYR A 45 1.19 18.51 6.40
N ASP A 46 0.61 19.32 7.25
CA ASP A 46 0.60 20.76 7.07
C ASP A 46 1.62 21.42 8.01
N PRO A 47 2.89 21.49 7.64
CA PRO A 47 3.87 22.26 8.42
C PRO A 47 4.11 23.66 7.82
N ILE A 48 3.21 24.18 6.95
CA ILE A 48 3.55 25.32 6.14
C ILE A 48 2.86 26.59 6.64
N PRO A 49 3.61 27.71 6.76
CA PRO A 49 3.05 29.00 7.13
C PRO A 49 1.89 29.39 6.22
N ARG A 50 0.87 30.04 6.78
CA ARG A 50 -0.42 30.39 6.16
C ARG A 50 -0.35 31.25 4.88
N ASP A 51 0.84 31.61 4.44
CA ASP A 51 1.07 32.52 3.32
C ASP A 51 1.32 31.79 1.99
N TYR A 52 1.17 30.46 1.96
CA TYR A 52 1.41 29.65 0.77
C TYR A 52 0.16 28.86 0.39
N TYR A 53 -0.18 28.90 -0.89
CA TYR A 53 -1.27 28.09 -1.46
C TYR A 53 -0.71 26.76 -1.93
N PHE A 54 -1.28 25.64 -1.42
CA PHE A 54 -0.92 24.30 -1.82
C PHE A 54 -2.17 23.52 -2.24
N GLU A 55 -2.11 22.92 -3.41
CA GLU A 55 -3.08 21.86 -3.76
C GLU A 55 -2.56 20.52 -3.25
N MET A 56 -3.12 20.06 -2.14
CA MET A 56 -2.83 18.72 -1.63
C MET A 56 -3.71 17.70 -2.35
N ARG A 57 -3.10 16.86 -3.18
CA ARG A 57 -3.76 15.68 -3.68
C ARG A 57 -3.54 14.55 -2.69
N SER A 58 -4.51 14.32 -1.82
CA SER A 58 -4.50 13.18 -0.91
C SER A 58 -4.74 11.83 -1.61
N TRP A 59 -5.17 11.86 -2.87
CA TRP A 59 -5.39 10.68 -3.69
C TRP A 59 -4.12 10.21 -4.37
N GLY A 60 -3.96 8.89 -4.48
CA GLY A 60 -2.82 8.26 -5.11
C GLY A 60 -3.14 6.88 -5.64
N GLU A 61 -2.11 6.17 -6.04
CA GLU A 61 -2.18 4.81 -6.54
C GLU A 61 -1.73 3.83 -5.46
N GLY A 62 -2.40 2.67 -5.41
CA GLY A 62 -2.03 1.56 -4.53
C GLY A 62 -1.88 0.28 -5.31
N PHE A 63 -0.84 -0.50 -5.02
CA PHE A 63 -0.76 -1.88 -5.47
C PHE A 63 -0.42 -2.80 -4.31
N GLY A 64 -0.90 -4.05 -4.37
CA GLY A 64 -0.67 -5.01 -3.30
C GLY A 64 -0.57 -6.44 -3.81
N PHE A 65 0.06 -7.23 -2.96
CA PHE A 65 0.20 -8.67 -3.13
C PHE A 65 -0.09 -9.36 -1.80
N GLU A 66 -0.79 -10.51 -1.83
CA GLU A 66 -1.02 -11.34 -0.65
C GLU A 66 -0.86 -12.82 -0.97
N TYR A 67 -0.27 -13.53 -0.02
CA TYR A 67 -0.33 -14.97 0.08
C TYR A 67 -1.21 -15.35 1.27
N LEU A 68 -2.21 -16.18 1.01
CA LEU A 68 -3.23 -16.58 1.98
C LEU A 68 -3.29 -18.10 2.06
N TYR A 69 -3.38 -18.61 3.26
CA TYR A 69 -3.58 -20.03 3.55
C TYR A 69 -4.93 -20.24 4.24
N ARG A 70 -5.72 -21.16 3.73
CA ARG A 70 -7.04 -21.54 4.25
C ARG A 70 -6.98 -22.96 4.86
N PRO A 71 -6.70 -23.09 6.17
CA PRO A 71 -6.54 -24.42 6.79
C PRO A 71 -7.82 -25.25 6.73
N ALA A 72 -8.94 -24.68 7.13
CA ALA A 72 -10.27 -25.28 7.06
C ALA A 72 -11.36 -24.23 7.30
N GLY A 73 -12.56 -24.50 6.82
CA GLY A 73 -13.73 -23.68 7.07
C GLY A 73 -13.70 -22.31 6.39
N LYS A 74 -14.11 -21.28 7.14
CA LYS A 74 -14.34 -19.93 6.63
C LYS A 74 -13.20 -18.94 6.90
N ASN A 75 -12.07 -19.40 7.42
CA ASN A 75 -10.97 -18.54 7.85
C ASN A 75 -9.74 -18.71 6.96
N GLU A 76 -9.07 -17.60 6.68
CA GLU A 76 -7.79 -17.55 5.97
C GLU A 76 -6.81 -16.72 6.78
N PHE A 77 -5.54 -17.07 6.68
CA PHE A 77 -4.42 -16.36 7.30
C PHE A 77 -3.36 -16.12 6.23
N GLY A 78 -2.67 -15.02 6.34
CA GLY A 78 -1.62 -14.76 5.39
C GLY A 78 -0.77 -13.56 5.71
N PHE A 79 0.10 -13.28 4.80
CA PHE A 79 0.92 -12.09 4.81
C PHE A 79 0.81 -11.38 3.47
N GLY A 80 1.06 -10.09 3.49
CA GLY A 80 0.98 -9.29 2.30
C GLY A 80 1.86 -8.06 2.36
N PHE A 81 1.89 -7.44 1.22
CA PHE A 81 2.56 -6.19 0.98
C PHE A 81 1.60 -5.27 0.22
N SER A 82 1.54 -4.00 0.62
CA SER A 82 0.87 -2.94 -0.14
C SER A 82 1.80 -1.74 -0.24
N LYS A 83 1.84 -1.13 -1.42
CA LYS A 83 2.55 0.12 -1.65
C LYS A 83 1.58 1.17 -2.15
N GLN A 84 1.58 2.31 -1.49
CA GLN A 84 0.82 3.48 -1.89
C GLN A 84 1.77 4.58 -2.34
N VAL A 85 1.40 5.26 -3.40
CA VAL A 85 2.16 6.38 -3.96
C VAL A 85 1.21 7.54 -4.17
N ASN A 86 1.38 8.56 -3.36
CA ASN A 86 0.61 9.79 -3.45
C ASN A 86 1.53 10.89 -4.01
N SER A 87 1.06 11.60 -5.00
CA SER A 87 1.77 12.74 -5.58
C SER A 87 1.06 14.02 -5.18
N GLU A 88 1.81 14.95 -4.64
CA GLU A 88 1.34 16.29 -4.29
C GLU A 88 2.03 17.28 -5.22
N ASP A 89 1.23 18.14 -5.86
CA ASP A 89 1.73 19.24 -6.67
C ASP A 89 1.70 20.50 -5.80
N TYR A 90 2.83 21.17 -5.66
CA TYR A 90 2.97 22.40 -4.90
C TYR A 90 3.23 23.55 -5.85
N THR A 91 2.39 24.56 -5.78
CA THR A 91 2.65 25.85 -6.40
C THR A 91 2.90 26.85 -5.29
N ALA A 92 4.12 27.29 -5.10
CA ALA A 92 4.45 28.30 -4.12
C ALA A 92 4.40 29.67 -4.79
N VAL A 93 3.43 30.49 -4.40
CA VAL A 93 3.36 31.91 -4.82
C VAL A 93 3.68 32.76 -3.59
N LYS A 94 4.73 33.54 -3.66
CA LYS A 94 5.02 34.57 -2.66
C LYS A 94 4.87 35.94 -3.31
N GLN A 95 3.99 36.75 -2.75
CA GLN A 95 3.83 38.12 -3.11
C GLN A 95 4.70 38.98 -2.18
N PHE A 96 5.77 39.56 -2.71
CA PHE A 96 6.47 40.66 -2.07
C PHE A 96 5.77 41.96 -2.49
N SER A 97 5.85 42.99 -1.67
CA SER A 97 5.04 44.21 -1.78
C SER A 97 4.99 44.88 -3.15
N ASP A 98 5.96 44.64 -4.06
CA ASP A 98 5.97 45.22 -5.40
C ASP A 98 6.48 44.29 -6.50
N THR A 99 6.97 43.11 -6.19
CA THR A 99 7.44 42.12 -7.18
C THR A 99 6.90 40.73 -6.82
N GLY A 100 5.98 40.24 -7.64
CA GLY A 100 5.51 38.87 -7.53
C GLY A 100 6.60 37.89 -8.00
N ILE A 101 7.03 36.99 -7.18
CA ILE A 101 7.87 35.84 -7.58
C ILE A 101 6.96 34.65 -7.73
N VAL A 102 6.82 34.18 -8.96
CA VAL A 102 6.15 32.89 -9.26
C VAL A 102 7.20 31.80 -9.08
N PHE A 103 6.93 30.86 -8.20
CA PHE A 103 7.78 29.68 -8.03
C PHE A 103 7.32 28.59 -8.98
N GLU A 104 8.28 27.79 -9.44
CA GLU A 104 8.00 26.62 -10.27
C GLU A 104 7.13 25.59 -9.54
N ASP A 105 6.32 24.85 -10.29
CA ASP A 105 5.52 23.77 -9.76
C ASP A 105 6.43 22.61 -9.32
N TYR A 106 6.34 22.24 -8.04
CA TYR A 106 7.06 21.10 -7.49
C TYR A 106 6.12 19.92 -7.33
N ARG A 107 6.53 18.76 -7.81
CA ARG A 107 5.81 17.52 -7.54
C ARG A 107 6.54 16.71 -6.48
N ILE A 108 5.91 16.54 -5.32
CA ILE A 108 6.41 15.70 -4.25
C ILE A 108 5.71 14.35 -4.32
N ARG A 109 6.50 13.28 -4.27
CA ARG A 109 6.02 11.91 -4.31
C ARG A 109 6.21 11.25 -2.94
N LYS A 110 5.12 11.07 -2.21
CA LYS A 110 5.07 10.31 -0.97
C LYS A 110 4.91 8.84 -1.26
N THR A 111 5.62 8.01 -0.50
CA THR A 111 5.55 6.55 -0.67
C THR A 111 5.33 5.90 0.68
N LYS A 112 4.33 5.02 0.76
CA LYS A 112 4.01 4.21 1.93
C LYS A 112 4.09 2.72 1.56
N ASN A 113 4.88 1.96 2.30
CA ASN A 113 5.01 0.53 2.12
C ASN A 113 4.50 -0.17 3.37
N PHE A 114 3.44 -0.96 3.23
CA PHE A 114 2.81 -1.73 4.30
C PHE A 114 3.21 -3.19 4.16
N HIS A 115 3.85 -3.75 5.18
CA HIS A 115 4.10 -5.18 5.33
C HIS A 115 3.17 -5.69 6.42
N TYR A 116 2.32 -6.67 6.14
CA TYR A 116 1.28 -7.03 7.08
C TYR A 116 1.01 -8.52 7.17
N PHE A 117 0.49 -8.91 8.34
CA PHE A 117 -0.23 -10.14 8.55
C PHE A 117 -1.72 -9.87 8.48
N VAL A 118 -2.48 -10.78 7.90
CA VAL A 118 -3.91 -10.65 7.70
C VAL A 118 -4.63 -11.91 8.13
N PHE A 119 -5.73 -11.71 8.83
CA PHE A 119 -6.77 -12.69 9.07
C PHE A 119 -8.00 -12.30 8.26
N LYS A 120 -8.58 -13.27 7.55
CA LYS A 120 -9.78 -13.09 6.74
C LYS A 120 -10.84 -14.09 7.14
N ARG A 121 -12.09 -13.66 7.12
CA ARG A 121 -13.25 -14.51 7.38
C ARG A 121 -14.28 -14.34 6.27
N HIS A 122 -14.69 -15.46 5.69
CA HIS A 122 -15.75 -15.51 4.69
C HIS A 122 -17.11 -15.40 5.39
N PHE A 123 -17.86 -14.33 5.14
CA PHE A 123 -19.24 -14.17 5.59
C PHE A 123 -20.21 -14.86 4.65
N ILE A 124 -20.04 -14.63 3.34
CA ILE A 124 -20.72 -15.34 2.26
C ILE A 124 -19.63 -16.10 1.51
N GLU A 125 -19.81 -17.41 1.40
CA GLU A 125 -18.80 -18.30 0.85
C GLU A 125 -18.28 -17.79 -0.50
N GLU A 126 -16.97 -17.62 -0.59
CA GLU A 126 -16.22 -17.13 -1.75
C GLU A 126 -16.62 -15.75 -2.33
N LYS A 127 -17.60 -15.07 -1.74
CA LYS A 127 -18.08 -13.78 -2.25
C LYS A 127 -17.74 -12.61 -1.37
N LEU A 128 -18.11 -12.67 -0.08
CA LEU A 128 -17.94 -11.56 0.85
C LEU A 128 -17.00 -11.96 1.96
N ILE A 129 -15.89 -11.24 2.08
CA ILE A 129 -14.79 -11.54 3.01
C ILE A 129 -14.49 -10.31 3.83
N GLY A 130 -14.53 -10.43 5.16
CA GLY A 130 -14.00 -9.42 6.05
C GLY A 130 -12.53 -9.70 6.36
N SER A 131 -11.73 -8.68 6.53
CA SER A 131 -10.31 -8.79 6.86
C SER A 131 -9.93 -7.87 8.00
N VAL A 132 -9.01 -8.34 8.83
CA VAL A 132 -8.30 -7.55 9.84
C VAL A 132 -6.82 -7.90 9.79
N GLY A 133 -5.95 -6.94 10.07
CA GLY A 133 -4.53 -7.22 10.05
C GLY A 133 -3.72 -6.25 10.87
N LEU A 134 -2.47 -6.66 11.14
CA LEU A 134 -1.45 -5.85 11.76
C LEU A 134 -0.37 -5.57 10.73
N TYR A 135 0.13 -4.35 10.69
CA TYR A 135 1.15 -3.96 9.73
C TYR A 135 2.33 -3.22 10.34
N ASN A 136 3.46 -3.31 9.65
CA ASN A 136 4.57 -2.38 9.73
C ASN A 136 4.51 -1.46 8.51
N LEU A 137 4.48 -0.16 8.75
CA LEU A 137 4.54 0.88 7.74
C LEU A 137 5.96 1.39 7.61
N ARG A 138 6.46 1.50 6.39
CA ARG A 138 7.65 2.28 6.06
C ARG A 138 7.23 3.39 5.11
N SER A 139 7.32 4.63 5.58
CA SER A 139 6.93 5.81 4.82
C SER A 139 8.14 6.69 4.50
N ARG A 140 8.13 7.26 3.31
CA ARG A 140 9.07 8.30 2.89
C ARG A 140 8.24 9.50 2.46
N ASN A 141 8.34 10.57 3.24
CA ASN A 141 7.57 11.79 3.05
C ASN A 141 8.56 12.95 2.82
N PRO A 142 9.08 13.15 1.59
CA PRO A 142 9.90 14.30 1.29
C PRO A 142 9.10 15.58 1.53
N TYR A 143 9.75 16.62 1.94
CA TYR A 143 9.11 17.90 2.19
C TYR A 143 9.90 19.05 1.54
N VAL A 144 9.20 20.13 1.26
CA VAL A 144 9.81 21.34 0.72
C VAL A 144 10.17 22.26 1.89
N GLY A 145 11.44 22.57 2.02
CA GLY A 145 11.92 23.61 2.96
C GLY A 145 12.14 24.92 2.20
N ILE A 146 11.66 26.01 2.77
CA ILE A 146 11.86 27.35 2.22
C ILE A 146 12.83 28.08 3.14
N TYR A 147 13.97 28.47 2.61
CA TYR A 147 15.01 29.16 3.34
C TYR A 147 15.22 30.57 2.78
N TRP A 148 15.40 31.53 3.68
CA TRP A 148 15.76 32.89 3.35
C TRP A 148 17.29 33.00 3.40
N GLU A 149 17.92 33.20 2.26
CA GLU A 149 19.36 33.35 2.21
C GLU A 149 19.78 34.81 2.47
N ASN A 150 18.95 35.77 2.04
CA ASN A 150 19.04 37.22 2.31
C ASN A 150 17.66 37.85 2.02
N LEU A 151 17.49 39.13 2.35
CA LEU A 151 16.23 39.86 2.12
C LEU A 151 15.72 39.77 0.66
N ASP A 152 16.61 39.52 -0.29
CA ASP A 152 16.30 39.49 -1.72
C ASP A 152 16.31 38.09 -2.37
N ARG A 153 16.63 37.04 -1.64
CA ARG A 153 16.77 35.71 -2.23
C ARG A 153 16.12 34.61 -1.38
N THR A 154 15.17 33.95 -1.98
CA THR A 154 14.52 32.77 -1.38
C THR A 154 15.06 31.51 -2.06
N VAL A 155 15.52 30.55 -1.28
CA VAL A 155 15.98 29.25 -1.76
C VAL A 155 14.97 28.21 -1.34
N ILE A 156 14.47 27.46 -2.31
CA ILE A 156 13.56 26.33 -2.07
C ILE A 156 14.38 25.06 -2.16
N LEU A 157 14.42 24.29 -1.10
CA LEU A 157 15.13 23.02 -1.06
C LEU A 157 14.14 21.88 -0.84
N LEU A 158 14.22 20.89 -1.71
CA LEU A 158 13.54 19.61 -1.50
C LEU A 158 14.37 18.78 -0.53
N HIS A 159 13.83 18.52 0.64
CA HIS A 159 14.46 17.65 1.63
C HIS A 159 13.98 16.21 1.47
N ASP A 160 14.93 15.29 1.32
CA ASP A 160 14.68 13.88 1.45
C ASP A 160 14.40 13.57 2.93
N ALA A 161 13.17 13.21 3.24
CA ALA A 161 12.83 12.80 4.60
C ALA A 161 13.44 11.42 4.92
N PRO A 162 13.83 11.21 6.17
CA PRO A 162 14.21 9.89 6.63
C PRO A 162 13.04 8.91 6.46
N VAL A 163 13.36 7.64 6.30
CA VAL A 163 12.34 6.58 6.28
C VAL A 163 11.80 6.43 7.70
N ASN A 164 10.54 6.73 7.89
CA ASN A 164 9.83 6.49 9.14
C ASN A 164 9.27 5.07 9.16
N SER A 165 9.25 4.46 10.34
CA SER A 165 8.68 3.13 10.54
C SER A 165 7.66 3.17 11.67
N ASP A 166 6.42 2.78 11.36
CA ASP A 166 5.29 2.79 12.27
C ASP A 166 4.59 1.44 12.27
N PHE A 167 3.85 1.16 13.34
CA PHE A 167 3.01 -0.02 13.46
C PHE A 167 1.55 0.38 13.56
N GLY A 168 0.70 -0.43 12.97
CA GLY A 168 -0.73 -0.21 13.01
C GLY A 168 -1.55 -1.44 12.70
N ALA A 169 -2.84 -1.20 12.58
CA ALA A 169 -3.82 -2.21 12.22
C ALA A 169 -4.70 -1.75 11.06
N PHE A 170 -5.32 -2.67 10.37
CA PHE A 170 -6.31 -2.34 9.37
C PHE A 170 -7.54 -3.22 9.48
N VAL A 171 -8.64 -2.70 8.99
CA VAL A 171 -9.86 -3.46 8.72
C VAL A 171 -10.19 -3.34 7.24
N GLY A 172 -10.83 -4.36 6.70
CA GLY A 172 -11.17 -4.36 5.28
C GLY A 172 -12.36 -5.24 4.95
N LEU A 173 -12.93 -4.96 3.78
CA LEU A 173 -14.00 -5.73 3.18
C LEU A 173 -13.64 -6.02 1.74
N GLU A 174 -13.90 -7.27 1.31
CA GLU A 174 -13.60 -7.72 -0.04
C GLU A 174 -14.82 -8.43 -0.62
N TYR A 175 -15.14 -8.14 -1.87
CA TYR A 175 -16.17 -8.82 -2.62
C TYR A 175 -15.57 -9.47 -3.86
N TYR A 176 -15.87 -10.75 -4.10
CA TYR A 176 -15.33 -11.53 -5.20
C TYR A 176 -16.43 -12.10 -6.10
N HIS A 177 -16.10 -12.21 -7.36
CA HIS A 177 -16.84 -12.94 -8.38
C HIS A 177 -15.93 -13.98 -9.02
N SER A 178 -16.35 -15.26 -9.01
CA SER A 178 -15.58 -16.35 -9.61
C SER A 178 -15.79 -16.35 -11.12
N LEU A 179 -14.72 -16.20 -11.88
CA LEU A 179 -14.71 -16.33 -13.33
C LEU A 179 -14.42 -17.77 -13.75
N ARG A 180 -13.58 -18.46 -12.97
CA ARG A 180 -13.23 -19.89 -13.13
C ARG A 180 -12.99 -20.48 -11.74
N GLU A 181 -12.89 -21.81 -11.64
CA GLU A 181 -12.63 -22.51 -10.38
C GLU A 181 -11.40 -21.97 -9.62
N ASN A 182 -10.36 -21.59 -10.37
CA ASN A 182 -9.09 -21.16 -9.78
C ASN A 182 -8.85 -19.65 -9.91
N PHE A 183 -9.81 -18.88 -10.45
CA PHE A 183 -9.61 -17.47 -10.72
C PHE A 183 -10.84 -16.65 -10.35
N GLN A 184 -10.62 -15.65 -9.51
CA GLN A 184 -11.65 -14.72 -9.03
C GLN A 184 -11.19 -13.29 -9.29
N VAL A 185 -12.15 -12.43 -9.59
CA VAL A 185 -11.98 -10.98 -9.63
C VAL A 185 -12.82 -10.36 -8.54
N GLY A 186 -12.37 -9.27 -7.97
CA GLY A 186 -13.08 -8.64 -6.87
C GLY A 186 -12.74 -7.18 -6.67
N LEU A 187 -13.37 -6.62 -5.65
CA LEU A 187 -13.11 -5.29 -5.14
C LEU A 187 -12.73 -5.41 -3.67
N ARG A 188 -11.75 -4.62 -3.26
CA ARG A 188 -11.26 -4.56 -1.89
C ARG A 188 -11.31 -3.13 -1.39
N THR A 189 -11.76 -2.97 -0.15
CA THR A 189 -11.60 -1.74 0.61
C THR A 189 -10.80 -2.02 1.87
N ARG A 190 -9.92 -1.10 2.26
CA ARG A 190 -9.17 -1.16 3.51
C ARG A 190 -9.03 0.20 4.13
N LEU A 191 -9.16 0.24 5.44
CA LEU A 191 -8.90 1.41 6.26
C LEU A 191 -7.74 1.08 7.21
N PHE A 192 -6.67 1.84 7.10
CA PHE A 192 -5.46 1.68 7.88
C PHE A 192 -5.46 2.66 9.05
N TYR A 193 -5.11 2.15 10.22
CA TYR A 193 -5.06 2.88 11.49
C TYR A 193 -3.68 2.74 12.11
N THR A 194 -3.06 3.87 12.46
CA THR A 194 -1.76 3.92 13.14
C THR A 194 -1.91 4.62 14.49
N ASN A 195 -1.39 4.02 15.55
CA ASN A 195 -1.44 4.60 16.89
C ASN A 195 -0.31 5.63 17.07
N GLY A 196 -0.56 6.67 17.88
CA GLY A 196 0.47 7.62 18.30
C GLY A 196 0.48 8.96 17.57
N TYR A 197 -0.48 9.22 16.70
CA TYR A 197 -0.62 10.49 16.00
C TYR A 197 -1.94 11.19 16.33
N ALA A 198 -2.00 12.50 16.12
CA ALA A 198 -3.23 13.29 16.33
C ALA A 198 -4.36 12.80 15.39
N GLU A 199 -4.00 12.36 14.19
CA GLU A 199 -4.91 11.73 13.22
C GLU A 199 -4.65 10.23 13.19
N PRO A 200 -5.56 9.42 13.76
CA PRO A 200 -5.34 7.98 13.89
C PRO A 200 -5.49 7.21 12.59
N PHE A 201 -6.23 7.75 11.63
CA PHE A 201 -6.39 7.11 10.31
C PHE A 201 -5.20 7.46 9.42
N GLU A 202 -4.55 6.43 8.90
CA GLU A 202 -3.39 6.55 8.05
C GLU A 202 -3.77 6.74 6.58
N SER A 203 -4.59 5.81 6.08
CA SER A 203 -5.02 5.81 4.69
C SER A 203 -6.21 4.90 4.45
N PHE A 204 -6.82 5.09 3.29
CA PHE A 204 -7.88 4.24 2.76
C PHE A 204 -7.45 3.71 1.40
N GLU A 205 -7.76 2.44 1.12
CA GLU A 205 -7.58 1.82 -0.20
C GLU A 205 -8.92 1.35 -0.77
N PHE A 206 -9.08 1.58 -2.07
CA PHE A 206 -10.14 0.97 -2.88
C PHE A 206 -9.53 0.38 -4.14
N THR A 207 -9.46 -0.95 -4.22
CA THR A 207 -8.67 -1.62 -5.24
C THR A 207 -9.43 -2.80 -5.86
N PRO A 208 -9.48 -2.90 -7.19
CA PRO A 208 -9.70 -4.16 -7.89
C PRO A 208 -8.67 -5.21 -7.46
N VAL A 209 -9.12 -6.45 -7.34
CA VAL A 209 -8.29 -7.59 -6.90
C VAL A 209 -8.45 -8.75 -7.85
N LEU A 210 -7.33 -9.35 -8.21
CA LEU A 210 -7.24 -10.63 -8.89
C LEU A 210 -6.79 -11.68 -7.89
N ARG A 211 -7.52 -12.78 -7.77
CA ARG A 211 -7.22 -13.87 -6.83
C ARG A 211 -7.10 -15.19 -7.56
N PHE A 212 -6.04 -15.91 -7.27
CA PHE A 212 -5.70 -17.21 -7.82
C PHE A 212 -5.66 -18.26 -6.72
N ASN A 213 -6.47 -19.31 -6.83
CA ASN A 213 -6.42 -20.47 -5.98
C ASN A 213 -5.32 -21.40 -6.51
N LEU A 214 -4.35 -21.73 -5.65
CA LEU A 214 -3.26 -22.64 -5.98
C LEU A 214 -3.76 -24.08 -5.74
N LYS A 215 -4.34 -24.68 -6.78
CA LYS A 215 -4.78 -26.10 -6.74
C LYS A 215 -3.80 -26.99 -7.46
#